data_4420b7af2e392cd8477ec6515233b615
#
_entry.id   4420b7af2e392cd8477ec6515233b615
#
_cell.length_a   1.000
_cell.length_b   1.000
_cell.length_c   1.000
_cell.angle_alpha   90.00
_cell.angle_beta   90.00
_cell.angle_gamma   90.00
#
_symmetry.space_group_name_H-M   'P 1'
#
loop_
_entity.id
_entity.type
_entity.pdbx_description
1 polymer ?
#
loop_
_entity_poly.entity_id
_entity_poly.type
_entity_poly.pdbx_seq_one_letter_code
_entity_poly.pdbx_strand_id
1 'polypeptide(L)'
;VPKFQEFNDWEQMKWNEVQIDILRELNQFKDSFGKDWFKEWTLPDLKYRLKNNWSFYLVEGGWCFIDWNRKYPYLCNRYVFPEHRNKGLGSDLVWLRCNEIVEGGYNTAMIKLEDWNTPALSVMKENIFTKMD
;
A
#
# COMPACT_ATOMS: atom_id res chain seq x y z
N VAL A 1 -8.77 -12.92 -3.91
CA VAL A 1 -8.63 -11.52 -3.48
C VAL A 1 -9.45 -11.30 -2.22
N PRO A 2 -8.88 -10.74 -1.14
CA PRO A 2 -9.63 -10.49 0.08
C PRO A 2 -10.72 -9.44 -0.15
N LYS A 3 -11.75 -9.47 0.68
CA LYS A 3 -12.73 -8.39 0.71
C LYS A 3 -12.05 -7.10 1.15
N PHE A 4 -12.36 -6.00 0.48
CA PHE A 4 -11.73 -4.74 0.77
C PHE A 4 -12.74 -3.58 0.70
N GLN A 5 -12.38 -2.50 1.38
CA GLN A 5 -13.03 -1.21 1.25
C GLN A 5 -12.05 -0.25 0.56
N GLU A 6 -12.51 0.40 -0.51
CA GLU A 6 -11.71 1.36 -1.26
C GLU A 6 -12.05 2.79 -0.84
N PHE A 7 -11.02 3.60 -0.66
CA PHE A 7 -11.12 5.03 -0.44
C PHE A 7 -10.30 5.72 -1.52
N ASN A 8 -10.93 6.49 -2.37
CA ASN A 8 -10.28 7.19 -3.48
C ASN A 8 -10.46 8.71 -3.44
N ASP A 9 -10.99 9.23 -2.34
CA ASP A 9 -11.02 10.65 -2.06
C ASP A 9 -11.01 10.94 -0.55
N TRP A 10 -10.61 12.17 -0.19
CA TRP A 10 -10.50 12.60 1.19
C TRP A 10 -11.86 12.64 1.89
N GLU A 11 -12.93 12.96 1.17
CA GLU A 11 -14.26 13.09 1.78
C GLU A 11 -14.77 11.74 2.34
N GLN A 12 -14.42 10.63 1.68
CA GLN A 12 -14.69 9.30 2.20
C GLN A 12 -13.84 9.00 3.46
N MET A 13 -12.55 9.31 3.38
CA MET A 13 -11.58 8.95 4.42
C MET A 13 -11.76 9.75 5.70
N LYS A 14 -12.10 11.03 5.61
CA LYS A 14 -12.17 11.91 6.79
C LYS A 14 -13.21 11.48 7.83
N TRP A 15 -14.22 10.73 7.40
CA TRP A 15 -15.26 10.22 8.30
C TRP A 15 -14.96 8.81 8.82
N ASN A 16 -13.81 8.27 8.48
CA ASN A 16 -13.41 6.93 8.89
C ASN A 16 -12.33 7.01 9.98
N GLU A 17 -12.59 6.34 11.10
CA GLU A 17 -11.65 6.32 12.24
C GLU A 17 -10.30 5.71 11.87
N VAL A 18 -10.25 4.93 10.81
CA VAL A 18 -9.01 4.25 10.37
C VAL A 18 -7.89 5.22 10.02
N GLN A 19 -8.20 6.47 9.67
CA GLN A 19 -7.19 7.46 9.29
C GLN A 19 -6.10 7.65 10.37
N ILE A 20 -6.51 7.66 11.63
CA ILE A 20 -5.57 7.81 12.76
C ILE A 20 -4.73 6.55 12.91
N ASP A 21 -5.36 5.40 12.78
CA ASP A 21 -4.68 4.11 12.89
C ASP A 21 -3.68 3.92 11.74
N ILE A 22 -4.01 4.34 10.53
CA ILE A 22 -3.08 4.31 9.40
C ILE A 22 -1.81 5.10 9.70
N LEU A 23 -1.96 6.33 10.19
CA LEU A 23 -0.81 7.19 10.51
C LEU A 23 0.04 6.58 11.60
N ARG A 24 -0.59 6.04 12.64
CA ARG A 24 0.11 5.36 13.72
C ARG A 24 0.90 4.16 13.22
N GLU A 25 0.28 3.32 12.37
CA GLU A 25 0.92 2.12 11.85
C GLU A 25 2.06 2.44 10.88
N LEU A 26 1.94 3.48 10.07
CA LEU A 26 3.03 3.94 9.21
C LEU A 26 4.25 4.33 10.05
N ASN A 27 4.04 5.05 11.15
CA ASN A 27 5.12 5.48 12.02
C ASN A 27 5.73 4.29 12.80
N GLN A 28 4.92 3.34 13.23
CA GLN A 28 5.40 2.10 13.85
C GLN A 28 6.23 1.25 12.88
N PHE A 29 5.82 1.19 11.64
CA PHE A 29 6.54 0.41 10.62
C PHE A 29 7.98 0.90 10.46
N LYS A 30 8.17 2.20 10.50
CA LYS A 30 9.51 2.81 10.52
C LYS A 30 10.35 2.26 11.65
N ASP A 31 9.83 2.27 12.87
CA ASP A 31 10.55 1.83 14.07
C ASP A 31 10.83 0.33 14.06
N SER A 32 9.90 -0.49 13.56
CA SER A 32 10.05 -1.94 13.51
C SER A 32 11.24 -2.41 12.67
N PHE A 33 11.63 -1.64 11.66
CA PHE A 33 12.74 -1.98 10.78
C PHE A 33 14.00 -1.17 11.08
N GLY A 34 13.95 -0.22 12.03
CA GLY A 34 15.07 0.63 12.39
C GLY A 34 15.59 1.48 11.22
N LYS A 35 14.74 1.74 10.24
CA LYS A 35 15.08 2.50 9.02
C LYS A 35 14.14 3.66 8.82
N ASP A 36 14.66 4.76 8.29
CA ASP A 36 13.85 5.89 7.85
C ASP A 36 13.23 5.60 6.48
N TRP A 37 12.28 4.67 6.46
CA TRP A 37 11.57 4.30 5.23
C TRP A 37 10.71 5.41 4.70
N PHE A 38 10.05 6.05 5.64
CA PHE A 38 9.11 7.09 5.36
C PHE A 38 9.54 8.34 6.07
N LYS A 39 9.48 9.41 5.36
CA LYS A 39 9.25 10.67 6.00
C LYS A 39 7.97 10.48 6.83
N GLU A 40 8.01 10.88 8.08
CA GLU A 40 6.86 10.80 8.96
C GLU A 40 5.63 11.41 8.29
N TRP A 41 4.58 10.60 8.13
CA TRP A 41 3.33 11.08 7.53
C TRP A 41 2.49 11.79 8.57
N THR A 42 1.93 12.91 8.15
CA THR A 42 0.94 13.65 8.94
C THR A 42 -0.44 13.50 8.30
N LEU A 43 -1.47 13.95 9.00
CA LEU A 43 -2.82 13.98 8.46
C LEU A 43 -2.92 14.79 7.16
N PRO A 44 -2.30 16.00 7.07
CA PRO A 44 -2.21 16.72 5.80
C PRO A 44 -1.57 15.94 4.66
N ASP A 45 -0.56 15.13 4.92
CA ASP A 45 0.07 14.29 3.90
C ASP A 45 -0.91 13.25 3.33
N LEU A 46 -1.67 12.59 4.21
CA LEU A 46 -2.69 11.63 3.79
C LEU A 46 -3.78 12.33 2.96
N LYS A 47 -4.26 13.47 3.44
CA LYS A 47 -5.26 14.28 2.75
C LYS A 47 -4.78 14.69 1.35
N TYR A 48 -3.54 15.15 1.24
CA TYR A 48 -2.95 15.56 -0.03
C TYR A 48 -2.97 14.40 -1.03
N ARG A 49 -2.54 13.22 -0.62
CA ARG A 49 -2.49 12.05 -1.50
C ARG A 49 -3.87 11.63 -2.00
N LEU A 50 -4.84 11.56 -1.11
CA LEU A 50 -6.20 11.18 -1.47
C LEU A 50 -6.90 12.24 -2.34
N LYS A 51 -6.48 13.50 -2.25
CA LYS A 51 -6.94 14.57 -3.15
C LYS A 51 -6.21 14.56 -4.50
N ASN A 52 -5.08 13.89 -4.58
CA ASN A 52 -4.22 13.87 -5.76
C ASN A 52 -4.13 12.49 -6.39
N ASN A 53 -5.28 11.87 -6.59
CA ASN A 53 -5.45 10.64 -7.35
C ASN A 53 -4.68 9.43 -6.80
N TRP A 54 -4.67 9.29 -5.48
CA TRP A 54 -4.27 8.07 -4.81
C TRP A 54 -5.51 7.30 -4.37
N SER A 55 -5.43 5.97 -4.37
CA SER A 55 -6.45 5.09 -3.79
C SER A 55 -5.89 4.37 -2.57
N PHE A 56 -6.73 4.20 -1.56
CA PHE A 56 -6.43 3.46 -0.35
C PHE A 56 -7.36 2.26 -0.25
N TYR A 57 -6.80 1.12 0.13
CA TYR A 57 -7.56 -0.14 0.28
C TYR A 57 -7.36 -0.69 1.67
N LEU A 58 -8.47 -0.89 2.38
CA LEU A 58 -8.49 -1.46 3.72
C LEU A 58 -9.07 -2.87 3.65
N VAL A 59 -8.34 -3.82 4.22
CA VAL A 59 -8.78 -5.22 4.33
C VAL A 59 -8.71 -5.65 5.80
N GLU A 60 -9.27 -6.81 6.11
CA GLU A 60 -9.03 -7.40 7.41
C GLU A 60 -7.56 -7.75 7.53
N GLY A 61 -6.89 -7.18 8.51
CA GLY A 61 -5.49 -7.43 8.82
C GLY A 61 -4.46 -6.55 8.13
N GLY A 62 -4.88 -5.57 7.32
CA GLY A 62 -3.91 -4.69 6.67
C GLY A 62 -4.49 -3.66 5.74
N TRP A 63 -3.61 -2.98 5.03
CA TRP A 63 -3.99 -1.94 4.08
C TRP A 63 -2.89 -1.70 3.05
N CYS A 64 -3.24 -1.00 1.95
CA CYS A 64 -2.27 -0.62 0.92
C CYS A 64 -2.77 0.57 0.09
N PHE A 65 -1.88 1.13 -0.72
CA PHE A 65 -2.16 2.26 -1.59
C PHE A 65 -1.82 1.96 -3.05
N ILE A 66 -2.48 2.69 -3.96
CA ILE A 66 -2.05 2.86 -5.35
C ILE A 66 -1.89 4.35 -5.63
N ASP A 67 -0.78 4.72 -6.24
CA ASP A 67 -0.56 6.06 -6.82
C ASP A 67 -0.85 5.98 -8.32
N TRP A 68 -1.89 6.71 -8.77
CA TRP A 68 -2.33 6.69 -10.17
C TRP A 68 -1.69 7.79 -11.02
N ASN A 69 -0.79 8.60 -10.45
CA ASN A 69 -0.27 9.80 -11.13
C ASN A 69 0.93 9.55 -12.04
N ARG A 70 1.54 8.40 -11.97
CA ARG A 70 2.76 8.09 -12.73
C ARG A 70 2.40 7.52 -14.10
N LYS A 71 3.40 7.37 -14.98
CA LYS A 71 3.23 6.76 -16.29
C LYS A 71 2.49 5.43 -16.23
N TYR A 72 2.81 4.62 -15.23
CA TYR A 72 2.10 3.39 -14.88
C TYR A 72 1.63 3.49 -13.43
N PRO A 73 0.49 2.88 -13.09
CA PRO A 73 0.05 2.83 -11.69
C PRO A 73 1.13 2.25 -10.79
N TYR A 74 1.34 2.88 -9.65
CA TYR A 74 2.43 2.58 -8.74
C TYR A 74 1.90 1.93 -7.48
N LEU A 75 2.40 0.72 -7.19
CA LEU A 75 2.09 -0.01 -5.97
C LEU A 75 2.87 0.61 -4.82
N CYS A 76 2.19 1.47 -4.06
CA CYS A 76 2.79 2.19 -2.94
C CYS A 76 2.73 1.38 -1.64
N ASN A 77 2.83 2.07 -0.54
CA ASN A 77 2.87 1.55 0.81
C ASN A 77 1.87 0.41 1.06
N ARG A 78 2.33 -0.60 1.76
CA ARG A 78 1.56 -1.77 2.17
C ARG A 78 1.91 -2.07 3.62
N TYR A 79 0.91 -2.44 4.40
CA TYR A 79 1.12 -2.84 5.77
C TYR A 79 0.23 -4.03 6.15
N VAL A 80 0.82 -5.02 6.79
CA VAL A 80 0.12 -6.16 7.37
C VAL A 80 0.29 -6.07 8.88
N PHE A 81 -0.81 -6.07 9.62
CA PHE A 81 -0.76 -6.02 11.09
C PHE A 81 -0.01 -7.24 11.62
N PRO A 82 0.78 -7.08 12.71
CA PRO A 82 1.64 -8.15 13.21
C PRO A 82 0.94 -9.50 13.40
N GLU A 83 -0.27 -9.51 13.94
CA GLU A 83 -1.05 -10.71 14.19
C GLU A 83 -1.58 -11.40 12.91
N HIS A 84 -1.50 -10.73 11.79
CA HIS A 84 -1.94 -11.25 10.48
C HIS A 84 -0.78 -11.62 9.56
N ARG A 85 0.46 -11.52 10.04
CA ARG A 85 1.65 -11.82 9.23
C ARG A 85 1.86 -13.32 9.05
N ASN A 86 2.64 -13.67 8.01
CA ASN A 86 2.98 -15.05 7.67
C ASN A 86 1.77 -15.92 7.28
N LYS A 87 0.71 -15.29 6.77
CA LYS A 87 -0.52 -15.96 6.32
C LYS A 87 -0.86 -15.65 4.86
N GLY A 88 0.08 -15.07 4.10
CA GLY A 88 -0.10 -14.76 2.70
C GLY A 88 -0.81 -13.45 2.40
N LEU A 89 -1.15 -12.64 3.42
CA LEU A 89 -1.88 -11.38 3.18
C LEU A 89 -1.07 -10.36 2.38
N GLY A 90 0.26 -10.34 2.55
CA GLY A 90 1.12 -9.47 1.75
C GLY A 90 0.97 -9.72 0.26
N SER A 91 0.96 -10.98 -0.17
CA SER A 91 0.70 -11.36 -1.56
C SER A 91 -0.72 -11.01 -1.99
N ASP A 92 -1.71 -11.23 -1.13
CA ASP A 92 -3.09 -10.88 -1.41
C ASP A 92 -3.26 -9.39 -1.69
N LEU A 93 -2.55 -8.53 -0.94
CA LEU A 93 -2.57 -7.08 -1.16
C LEU A 93 -1.92 -6.68 -2.48
N VAL A 94 -0.90 -7.40 -2.92
CA VAL A 94 -0.32 -7.19 -4.26
C VAL A 94 -1.34 -7.54 -5.34
N TRP A 95 -1.96 -8.71 -5.26
CA TRP A 95 -2.93 -9.17 -6.25
C TRP A 95 -4.19 -8.31 -6.27
N LEU A 96 -4.67 -7.85 -5.12
CA LEU A 96 -5.78 -6.92 -5.02
C LEU A 96 -5.49 -5.68 -5.87
N ARG A 97 -4.33 -5.06 -5.67
CA ARG A 97 -3.94 -3.85 -6.41
C ARG A 97 -3.74 -4.12 -7.89
N CYS A 98 -3.14 -5.26 -8.25
CA CYS A 98 -2.98 -5.64 -9.66
C CYS A 98 -4.34 -5.78 -10.36
N ASN A 99 -5.32 -6.40 -9.70
CA ASN A 99 -6.67 -6.51 -10.24
C ASN A 99 -7.32 -5.15 -10.45
N GLU A 100 -7.18 -4.23 -9.49
CA GLU A 100 -7.70 -2.87 -9.61
C GLU A 100 -7.05 -2.10 -10.77
N ILE A 101 -5.76 -2.32 -10.96
CA ILE A 101 -5.01 -1.70 -12.06
C ILE A 101 -5.48 -2.22 -13.41
N VAL A 102 -5.72 -3.52 -13.53
CA VAL A 102 -6.26 -4.12 -14.76
C VAL A 102 -7.66 -3.58 -15.04
N GLU A 103 -8.53 -3.51 -14.04
CA GLU A 103 -9.86 -2.94 -14.19
C GLU A 103 -9.83 -1.45 -14.55
N GLY A 104 -8.80 -0.75 -14.14
CA GLY A 104 -8.55 0.65 -14.52
C GLY A 104 -8.03 0.83 -15.95
N GLY A 105 -7.86 -0.26 -16.71
CA GLY A 105 -7.45 -0.20 -18.11
C GLY A 105 -5.95 -0.31 -18.35
N TYR A 106 -5.17 -0.66 -17.33
CA TYR A 106 -3.71 -0.81 -17.44
C TYR A 106 -3.32 -2.29 -17.45
N ASN A 107 -2.21 -2.60 -18.12
CA ASN A 107 -1.62 -3.94 -18.10
C ASN A 107 -0.23 -3.96 -17.45
N THR A 108 0.20 -2.85 -16.90
CA THR A 108 1.52 -2.71 -16.28
C THR A 108 1.39 -1.94 -14.98
N ALA A 109 2.07 -2.41 -13.96
CA ALA A 109 2.18 -1.74 -12.66
C ALA A 109 3.65 -1.59 -12.30
N MET A 110 3.97 -0.55 -11.54
CA MET A 110 5.33 -0.29 -11.05
C MET A 110 5.40 -0.44 -9.54
N ILE A 111 6.55 -0.88 -9.06
CA ILE A 111 6.85 -0.92 -7.63
C ILE A 111 8.33 -0.61 -7.43
N LYS A 112 8.65 0.10 -6.34
CA LYS A 112 10.01 0.33 -5.90
C LYS A 112 10.21 -0.32 -4.53
N LEU A 113 11.23 -1.13 -4.41
CA LEU A 113 11.59 -1.80 -3.16
C LEU A 113 13.01 -1.45 -2.77
N GLU A 114 13.25 -1.26 -1.49
CA GLU A 114 14.59 -1.14 -0.96
C GLU A 114 15.22 -2.54 -0.84
N ASP A 115 16.49 -2.68 -1.18
CA ASP A 115 17.20 -3.96 -1.20
C ASP A 115 17.22 -4.66 0.17
N TRP A 116 17.18 -3.89 1.25
CA TRP A 116 17.19 -4.41 2.62
C TRP A 116 15.81 -4.86 3.10
N ASN A 117 14.75 -4.59 2.34
CA ASN A 117 13.39 -4.96 2.69
C ASN A 117 13.10 -6.41 2.29
N THR A 118 13.73 -7.36 2.98
CA THR A 118 13.63 -8.78 2.69
C THR A 118 12.18 -9.31 2.64
N PRO A 119 11.29 -8.95 3.58
CA PRO A 119 9.90 -9.41 3.51
C PRO A 119 9.20 -8.97 2.23
N ALA A 120 9.37 -7.71 1.81
CA ALA A 120 8.77 -7.21 0.59
C ALA A 120 9.37 -7.85 -0.68
N LEU A 121 10.69 -8.03 -0.71
CA LEU A 121 11.36 -8.71 -1.82
C LEU A 121 10.86 -10.14 -1.97
N SER A 122 10.66 -10.85 -0.87
CA SER A 122 10.13 -12.22 -0.87
C SER A 122 8.73 -12.26 -1.49
N VAL A 123 7.84 -11.35 -1.08
CA VAL A 123 6.49 -11.26 -1.64
C VAL A 123 6.53 -10.98 -3.14
N MET A 124 7.40 -10.08 -3.59
CA MET A 124 7.53 -9.77 -5.02
C MET A 124 8.01 -10.98 -5.82
N LYS A 125 8.97 -11.73 -5.32
CA LYS A 125 9.43 -12.97 -5.97
C LYS A 125 8.31 -13.99 -6.13
N GLU A 126 7.50 -14.16 -5.10
CA GLU A 126 6.35 -15.08 -5.13
C GLU A 126 5.32 -14.66 -6.18
N ASN A 127 5.19 -13.38 -6.46
CA ASN A 127 4.21 -12.82 -7.39
C ASN A 127 4.79 -12.54 -8.79
N ILE A 128 5.99 -12.99 -9.08
CA ILE A 128 6.62 -12.99 -10.41
C ILE A 128 6.70 -11.57 -11.01
N PHE A 129 7.35 -10.67 -10.31
CA PHE A 129 7.63 -9.33 -10.84
C PHE A 129 8.98 -9.31 -11.57
N THR A 130 9.03 -8.56 -12.67
CA THR A 130 10.25 -8.34 -13.43
C THR A 130 10.97 -7.12 -12.90
N LYS A 131 12.26 -7.27 -12.58
CA LYS A 131 13.08 -6.14 -12.17
C LYS A 131 13.32 -5.23 -13.38
N MET A 132 13.09 -3.94 -13.19
CA MET A 132 13.39 -2.90 -14.17
C MET A 132 14.66 -2.16 -13.74
N ASP A 133 15.56 -1.99 -14.69
CA ASP A 133 16.78 -1.21 -14.50
C ASP A 133 16.53 0.29 -14.70
#